data_e552a660407883381f9a96e02bab2c9e
#
_entry.id   e552a660407883381f9a96e02bab2c9e
#
_cell.length_a   1.000
_cell.length_b   1.000
_cell.length_c   1.000
_cell.angle_alpha   90.00
_cell.angle_beta   90.00
_cell.angle_gamma   90.00
#
_symmetry.space_group_name_H-M   'P 1'
#
loop_
_entity.id
_entity.type
_entity.pdbx_description
1 polymer ?
#
loop_
_entity_poly.entity_id
_entity_poly.type
_entity_poly.pdbx_seq_one_letter_code
_entity_poly.pdbx_strand_id
1 'polypeptide(L)'
;MKADASPVFLTAEWRHLAMLNYEVDPNILAPILPNGTELDVWHGKNFISVVGFRFLNTRVLGWPIPFHRNFEEVNLRFYVRRKSPDGWRRGVVFIKELVPRIAIAWTARAFYNEPYVAVPMSHQITVAEETTFTSYSWRFKGNLNFLKLAVRGEAQPSSAGSGQEFITEHYWGYTAQRDGSTLEYQVEHPPWRVREAATAELNCDIPGCYGEAFGAALNVPPRSAFLAEGSAVTVRKGVRIFSSPK
;
A
#
# COMPACT_ATOMS: atom_id res chain seq x y z
N MET A 1 7.32 -14.43 27.64
CA MET A 1 6.82 -15.35 26.58
C MET A 1 6.62 -14.52 25.32
N LYS A 2 7.36 -14.77 24.24
CA LYS A 2 7.02 -14.19 22.93
C LYS A 2 5.65 -14.75 22.58
N ALA A 3 4.66 -13.86 22.36
CA ALA A 3 3.37 -14.28 21.83
C ALA A 3 3.64 -15.06 20.52
N ASP A 4 3.08 -16.25 20.39
CA ASP A 4 3.21 -17.05 19.18
C ASP A 4 2.72 -16.18 18.00
N ALA A 5 3.60 -15.97 17.04
CA ALA A 5 3.27 -15.19 15.85
C ALA A 5 2.14 -15.88 15.10
N SER A 6 1.12 -15.12 14.65
CA SER A 6 0.02 -15.66 13.85
C SER A 6 0.55 -16.48 12.66
N PRO A 7 -0.15 -17.56 12.24
CA PRO A 7 0.26 -18.39 11.10
C PRO A 7 0.48 -17.55 9.83
N VAL A 8 1.38 -18.01 8.97
CA VAL A 8 1.60 -17.40 7.66
C VAL A 8 0.37 -17.61 6.78
N PHE A 9 -0.16 -16.51 6.25
CA PHE A 9 -1.29 -16.54 5.31
C PHE A 9 -0.82 -16.45 3.86
N LEU A 10 0.08 -15.49 3.56
CA LEU A 10 0.58 -15.27 2.22
C LEU A 10 2.09 -15.02 2.24
N THR A 11 2.78 -15.55 1.23
CA THR A 11 4.15 -15.18 0.90
C THR A 11 4.22 -14.72 -0.54
N ALA A 12 5.02 -13.70 -0.81
CA ALA A 12 5.25 -13.16 -2.16
C ALA A 12 6.59 -12.43 -2.20
N GLU A 13 6.94 -11.94 -3.38
CA GLU A 13 7.89 -10.85 -3.51
C GLU A 13 7.12 -9.60 -3.97
N TRP A 14 7.32 -8.50 -3.27
CA TRP A 14 6.90 -7.18 -3.74
C TRP A 14 8.09 -6.51 -4.41
N ARG A 15 7.91 -6.07 -5.65
CA ARG A 15 8.99 -5.51 -6.46
C ARG A 15 8.57 -4.24 -7.19
N HIS A 16 9.56 -3.35 -7.36
CA HIS A 16 9.40 -2.09 -8.11
C HIS A 16 8.26 -1.23 -7.58
N LEU A 17 8.29 -0.93 -6.27
CA LEU A 17 7.22 -0.15 -5.64
C LEU A 17 7.40 1.34 -5.99
N ALA A 18 6.63 1.81 -6.95
CA ALA A 18 6.53 3.22 -7.31
C ALA A 18 5.56 3.91 -6.35
N MET A 19 6.07 4.81 -5.53
CA MET A 19 5.31 5.48 -4.46
C MET A 19 5.24 6.98 -4.71
N LEU A 20 4.03 7.49 -4.86
CA LEU A 20 3.73 8.92 -4.96
C LEU A 20 3.00 9.34 -3.70
N ASN A 21 3.58 10.23 -2.91
CA ASN A 21 3.13 10.56 -1.57
C ASN A 21 2.59 11.99 -1.52
N TYR A 22 1.40 12.14 -0.96
CA TYR A 22 0.65 13.40 -0.93
C TYR A 22 0.28 13.75 0.50
N GLU A 23 0.34 15.04 0.82
CA GLU A 23 -0.21 15.57 2.07
C GLU A 23 -1.74 15.60 1.98
N VAL A 24 -2.43 15.26 3.06
CA VAL A 24 -3.89 15.15 3.10
C VAL A 24 -4.44 15.77 4.38
N ASP A 25 -5.61 16.41 4.28
CA ASP A 25 -6.37 16.87 5.44
C ASP A 25 -6.84 15.65 6.27
N PRO A 26 -6.50 15.56 7.57
CA PRO A 26 -6.93 14.47 8.44
C PRO A 26 -8.46 14.31 8.50
N ASN A 27 -9.25 15.35 8.27
CA ASN A 27 -10.69 15.28 8.25
C ASN A 27 -11.24 14.39 7.13
N ILE A 28 -10.49 14.23 6.03
CA ILE A 28 -10.85 13.31 4.93
C ILE A 28 -10.66 11.85 5.37
N LEU A 29 -9.69 11.58 6.24
CA LEU A 29 -9.36 10.24 6.70
C LEU A 29 -10.18 9.81 7.92
N ALA A 30 -10.62 10.75 8.73
CA ALA A 30 -11.34 10.47 9.99
C ALA A 30 -12.55 9.53 9.83
N PRO A 31 -13.40 9.67 8.77
CA PRO A 31 -14.57 8.78 8.58
C PRO A 31 -14.22 7.33 8.24
N ILE A 32 -13.00 7.08 7.76
CA ILE A 32 -12.54 5.75 7.32
C ILE A 32 -11.46 5.16 8.22
N LEU A 33 -11.19 5.81 9.36
CA LEU A 33 -10.20 5.37 10.33
C LEU A 33 -10.73 4.13 11.09
N PRO A 34 -10.03 2.98 11.05
CA PRO A 34 -10.47 1.79 11.77
C PRO A 34 -10.46 2.00 13.29
N ASN A 35 -11.48 1.47 13.97
CA ASN A 35 -11.60 1.58 15.43
C ASN A 35 -10.35 1.05 16.14
N GLY A 36 -9.87 1.79 17.17
CA GLY A 36 -8.68 1.42 17.94
C GLY A 36 -7.36 1.79 17.27
N THR A 37 -7.39 2.47 16.13
CA THR A 37 -6.22 3.08 15.49
C THR A 37 -6.26 4.61 15.61
N GLU A 38 -5.14 5.24 15.41
CA GLU A 38 -5.02 6.70 15.23
C GLU A 38 -4.14 7.00 14.00
N LEU A 39 -4.30 8.18 13.43
CA LEU A 39 -3.47 8.60 12.32
C LEU A 39 -2.00 8.67 12.73
N ASP A 40 -1.12 8.07 11.92
CA ASP A 40 0.31 8.22 12.09
C ASP A 40 0.78 9.44 11.31
N VAL A 41 1.49 10.35 11.99
CA VAL A 41 1.88 11.65 11.45
C VAL A 41 3.39 11.76 11.35
N TRP A 42 3.85 12.41 10.29
CA TRP A 42 5.25 12.76 10.12
C TRP A 42 5.40 14.27 10.05
N HIS A 43 6.19 14.82 11.00
CA HIS A 43 6.32 16.28 11.19
C HIS A 43 4.98 17.04 11.26
N GLY A 44 4.00 16.47 11.97
CA GLY A 44 2.67 17.05 12.16
C GLY A 44 1.74 16.99 10.92
N LYS A 45 2.13 16.25 9.88
CA LYS A 45 1.36 16.11 8.63
C LYS A 45 0.89 14.68 8.42
N ASN A 46 -0.27 14.56 7.78
CA ASN A 46 -0.82 13.28 7.36
C ASN A 46 -0.54 13.05 5.87
N PHE A 47 -0.33 11.79 5.51
CA PHE A 47 -0.01 11.39 4.15
C PHE A 47 -0.94 10.32 3.64
N ILE A 48 -1.20 10.39 2.33
CA ILE A 48 -1.73 9.29 1.52
C ILE A 48 -0.72 8.97 0.43
N SER A 49 -0.67 7.71 0.01
CA SER A 49 0.23 7.29 -1.06
C SER A 49 -0.51 6.50 -2.12
N VAL A 50 -0.29 6.87 -3.38
CA VAL A 50 -0.60 6.01 -4.51
C VAL A 50 0.62 5.13 -4.77
N VAL A 51 0.45 3.82 -4.65
CA VAL A 51 1.55 2.85 -4.76
C VAL A 51 1.23 1.84 -5.86
N GLY A 52 2.10 1.78 -6.85
CA GLY A 52 2.05 0.74 -7.88
C GLY A 52 3.23 -0.23 -7.72
N PHE A 53 2.97 -1.54 -7.78
CA PHE A 53 4.02 -2.54 -7.62
C PHE A 53 3.64 -3.89 -8.23
N ARG A 54 4.58 -4.83 -8.21
CA ARG A 54 4.38 -6.19 -8.69
C ARG A 54 4.42 -7.18 -7.54
N PHE A 55 3.41 -8.04 -7.49
CA PHE A 55 3.47 -9.32 -6.79
C PHE A 55 4.17 -10.35 -7.69
N LEU A 56 5.15 -11.06 -7.14
CA LEU A 56 5.83 -12.18 -7.79
C LEU A 56 5.81 -13.39 -6.85
N ASN A 57 5.78 -14.58 -7.43
CA ASN A 57 5.89 -15.85 -6.70
C ASN A 57 4.87 -16.04 -5.56
N THR A 58 3.68 -15.45 -5.71
CA THR A 58 2.63 -15.45 -4.69
C THR A 58 2.16 -16.87 -4.34
N ARG A 59 2.11 -17.13 -3.02
CA ARG A 59 1.57 -18.35 -2.42
C ARG A 59 0.61 -17.98 -1.30
N VAL A 60 -0.51 -18.67 -1.23
CA VAL A 60 -1.49 -18.54 -0.13
C VAL A 60 -1.54 -19.85 0.62
N LEU A 61 -1.35 -19.81 1.94
CA LEU A 61 -1.24 -20.99 2.82
C LEU A 61 -0.20 -21.99 2.30
N GLY A 62 0.92 -21.49 1.72
CA GLY A 62 2.00 -22.29 1.15
C GLY A 62 1.76 -22.78 -0.28
N TRP A 63 0.55 -22.65 -0.84
CA TRP A 63 0.22 -23.15 -2.17
C TRP A 63 0.27 -22.03 -3.23
N PRO A 64 0.94 -22.27 -4.38
CA PRO A 64 0.88 -21.33 -5.50
C PRO A 64 -0.54 -21.35 -6.10
N ILE A 65 -1.12 -20.16 -6.30
CA ILE A 65 -2.42 -20.07 -6.97
C ILE A 65 -2.18 -20.10 -8.48
N PRO A 66 -2.70 -21.11 -9.21
CA PRO A 66 -2.55 -21.18 -10.65
C PRO A 66 -3.00 -19.88 -11.33
N PHE A 67 -2.24 -19.40 -12.32
CA PHE A 67 -2.48 -18.15 -13.06
C PHE A 67 -2.46 -16.84 -12.24
N HIS A 68 -2.23 -16.89 -10.90
CA HIS A 68 -2.26 -15.73 -10.00
C HIS A 68 -0.95 -15.58 -9.20
N ARG A 69 0.16 -16.10 -9.72
CA ARG A 69 1.47 -16.03 -9.05
C ARG A 69 2.13 -14.67 -9.21
N ASN A 70 1.94 -14.03 -10.37
CA ASN A 70 2.55 -12.77 -10.71
C ASN A 70 1.47 -11.83 -11.26
N PHE A 71 1.38 -10.64 -10.67
CA PHE A 71 0.40 -9.63 -11.07
C PHE A 71 0.82 -8.25 -10.57
N GLU A 72 0.19 -7.23 -11.11
CA GLU A 72 0.31 -5.85 -10.67
C GLU A 72 -0.70 -5.54 -9.57
N GLU A 73 -0.34 -4.58 -8.71
CA GLU A 73 -1.28 -3.91 -7.83
C GLU A 73 -1.04 -2.41 -7.87
N VAL A 74 -2.12 -1.64 -7.85
CA VAL A 74 -2.09 -0.20 -7.55
C VAL A 74 -3.04 0.05 -6.40
N ASN A 75 -2.54 0.63 -5.31
CA ASN A 75 -3.37 0.98 -4.17
C ASN A 75 -3.25 2.46 -3.80
N LEU A 76 -4.32 2.97 -3.17
CA LEU A 76 -4.32 4.20 -2.41
C LEU A 76 -4.42 3.83 -0.93
N ARG A 77 -3.46 4.28 -0.13
CA ARG A 77 -3.37 3.97 1.31
C ARG A 77 -3.03 5.19 2.13
N PHE A 78 -3.35 5.14 3.43
CA PHE A 78 -2.90 6.09 4.43
C PHE A 78 -2.27 5.39 5.63
N TYR A 79 -1.69 6.15 6.53
CA TYR A 79 -0.82 5.68 7.58
C TYR A 79 -1.47 5.85 8.94
N VAL A 80 -1.44 4.76 9.72
CA VAL A 80 -2.02 4.69 11.05
C VAL A 80 -1.06 4.01 12.02
N ARG A 81 -1.32 4.19 13.30
CA ARG A 81 -0.66 3.44 14.37
C ARG A 81 -1.67 2.98 15.40
N ARG A 82 -1.36 1.93 16.10
CA ARG A 82 -2.16 1.38 17.18
C ARG A 82 -1.28 1.12 18.39
N LYS A 83 -1.77 1.51 19.57
CA LYS A 83 -1.11 1.16 20.83
C LYS A 83 -1.40 -0.30 21.17
N SER A 84 -0.36 -1.10 21.35
CA SER A 84 -0.38 -2.51 21.72
C SER A 84 0.37 -2.70 23.02
N PRO A 85 0.19 -3.82 23.74
CA PRO A 85 1.00 -4.13 24.94
C PRO A 85 2.52 -4.10 24.68
N ASP A 86 2.94 -4.44 23.46
CA ASP A 86 4.35 -4.49 23.04
C ASP A 86 4.88 -3.14 22.51
N GLY A 87 4.05 -2.08 22.51
CA GLY A 87 4.40 -0.76 21.98
C GLY A 87 3.52 -0.31 20.84
N TRP A 88 4.00 0.66 20.07
CA TRP A 88 3.28 1.17 18.90
C TRP A 88 3.46 0.25 17.70
N ARG A 89 2.35 -0.14 17.07
CA ARG A 89 2.31 -0.88 15.82
C ARG A 89 1.91 0.07 14.70
N ARG A 90 2.87 0.45 13.88
CA ARG A 90 2.66 1.32 12.73
C ARG A 90 2.19 0.50 11.54
N GLY A 91 1.16 0.97 10.84
CA GLY A 91 0.55 0.23 9.75
C GLY A 91 -0.16 1.11 8.75
N VAL A 92 -0.74 0.47 7.75
CA VAL A 92 -1.47 1.10 6.67
C VAL A 92 -2.95 0.71 6.69
N VAL A 93 -3.77 1.60 6.16
CA VAL A 93 -5.17 1.33 5.81
C VAL A 93 -5.34 1.58 4.33
N PHE A 94 -5.89 0.60 3.62
CA PHE A 94 -6.15 0.74 2.19
C PHE A 94 -7.50 1.41 1.95
N ILE A 95 -7.49 2.47 1.13
CA ILE A 95 -8.70 3.16 0.65
C ILE A 95 -9.26 2.39 -0.54
N LYS A 96 -8.38 1.93 -1.41
CA LYS A 96 -8.70 1.06 -2.55
C LYS A 96 -7.47 0.32 -3.04
N GLU A 97 -7.67 -0.91 -3.48
CA GLU A 97 -6.66 -1.77 -4.06
C GLU A 97 -7.16 -2.28 -5.42
N LEU A 98 -6.38 -2.01 -6.46
CA LEU A 98 -6.68 -2.37 -7.85
C LEU A 98 -5.77 -3.50 -8.27
N VAL A 99 -6.34 -4.60 -8.78
CA VAL A 99 -5.62 -5.79 -9.23
C VAL A 99 -6.18 -6.30 -10.56
N PRO A 100 -5.39 -6.99 -11.41
CA PRO A 100 -5.88 -7.44 -12.72
C PRO A 100 -6.79 -8.68 -12.66
N ARG A 101 -6.92 -9.32 -11.50
CA ARG A 101 -7.55 -10.65 -11.39
C ARG A 101 -8.71 -10.66 -10.41
N ILE A 102 -9.89 -11.06 -10.91
CA ILE A 102 -11.12 -11.15 -10.11
C ILE A 102 -10.98 -12.10 -8.92
N ALA A 103 -10.28 -13.23 -9.09
CA ALA A 103 -10.10 -14.20 -8.00
C ALA A 103 -9.27 -13.64 -6.83
N ILE A 104 -8.27 -12.79 -7.10
CA ILE A 104 -7.49 -12.11 -6.05
C ILE A 104 -8.40 -11.15 -5.29
N ALA A 105 -9.13 -10.29 -6.01
CA ALA A 105 -10.05 -9.33 -5.42
C ALA A 105 -11.13 -10.03 -4.57
N TRP A 106 -11.67 -11.16 -5.05
CA TRP A 106 -12.67 -11.91 -4.32
C TRP A 106 -12.13 -12.55 -3.04
N THR A 107 -10.94 -13.16 -3.11
CA THR A 107 -10.28 -13.78 -1.94
C THR A 107 -9.98 -12.74 -0.86
N ALA A 108 -9.38 -11.62 -1.23
CA ALA A 108 -9.03 -10.56 -0.28
C ALA A 108 -10.28 -9.93 0.37
N ARG A 109 -11.35 -9.68 -0.40
CA ARG A 109 -12.63 -9.23 0.13
C ARG A 109 -13.28 -10.23 1.08
N ALA A 110 -13.24 -11.52 0.75
CA ALA A 110 -13.88 -12.56 1.55
C ALA A 110 -13.17 -12.77 2.89
N PHE A 111 -11.84 -12.72 2.92
CA PHE A 111 -11.05 -13.01 4.12
C PHE A 111 -10.68 -11.78 4.94
N TYR A 112 -10.46 -10.62 4.30
CA TYR A 112 -9.93 -9.42 4.97
C TYR A 112 -10.89 -8.22 4.92
N ASN A 113 -11.99 -8.29 4.14
CA ASN A 113 -12.90 -7.16 3.88
C ASN A 113 -12.17 -5.93 3.29
N GLU A 114 -11.05 -6.15 2.62
CA GLU A 114 -10.30 -5.08 1.98
C GLU A 114 -10.96 -4.60 0.68
N PRO A 115 -10.80 -3.31 0.30
CA PRO A 115 -11.50 -2.68 -0.81
C PRO A 115 -10.86 -2.99 -2.18
N TYR A 116 -10.62 -4.28 -2.47
CA TYR A 116 -10.07 -4.74 -3.75
C TYR A 116 -11.07 -4.60 -4.90
N VAL A 117 -10.57 -4.12 -6.03
CA VAL A 117 -11.32 -4.04 -7.29
C VAL A 117 -10.49 -4.64 -8.42
N ALA A 118 -11.10 -5.54 -9.20
CA ALA A 118 -10.46 -6.10 -10.38
C ALA A 118 -10.64 -5.17 -11.58
N VAL A 119 -9.52 -4.81 -12.22
CA VAL A 119 -9.48 -3.94 -13.40
C VAL A 119 -8.40 -4.40 -14.37
N PRO A 120 -8.53 -4.18 -15.70
CA PRO A 120 -7.42 -4.40 -16.62
C PRO A 120 -6.22 -3.54 -16.24
N MET A 121 -5.05 -4.17 -16.10
CA MET A 121 -3.82 -3.51 -15.69
C MET A 121 -2.65 -3.91 -16.58
N SER A 122 -1.64 -3.06 -16.62
CA SER A 122 -0.34 -3.36 -17.21
C SER A 122 0.76 -2.55 -16.54
N HIS A 123 2.00 -3.01 -16.69
CA HIS A 123 3.19 -2.29 -16.22
C HIS A 123 4.24 -2.22 -17.31
N GLN A 124 5.09 -1.22 -17.22
CA GLN A 124 6.31 -1.12 -18.00
C GLN A 124 7.45 -0.69 -17.08
N ILE A 125 8.54 -1.45 -17.09
CA ILE A 125 9.77 -1.15 -16.38
C ILE A 125 10.89 -1.24 -17.38
N THR A 126 11.58 -0.13 -17.63
CA THR A 126 12.66 -0.02 -18.60
C THR A 126 13.87 0.59 -17.94
N VAL A 127 15.01 -0.05 -18.08
CA VAL A 127 16.31 0.47 -17.65
C VAL A 127 17.05 0.96 -18.88
N ALA A 128 17.37 2.25 -18.91
CA ALA A 128 18.15 2.88 -19.98
C ALA A 128 19.29 3.67 -19.33
N GLU A 129 20.53 3.25 -19.57
CA GLU A 129 21.72 3.79 -18.91
C GLU A 129 21.56 3.74 -17.39
N GLU A 130 21.67 4.89 -16.71
CA GLU A 130 21.51 5.01 -15.26
C GLU A 130 20.06 5.33 -14.82
N THR A 131 19.11 5.39 -15.76
CA THR A 131 17.73 5.77 -15.49
C THR A 131 16.80 4.55 -15.55
N THR A 132 16.00 4.35 -14.53
CA THR A 132 14.91 3.38 -14.54
C THR A 132 13.58 4.12 -14.68
N PHE A 133 12.84 3.79 -15.71
CA PHE A 133 11.47 4.24 -15.94
C PHE A 133 10.51 3.16 -15.46
N THR A 134 9.55 3.52 -14.62
CA THR A 134 8.54 2.62 -14.08
C THR A 134 7.16 3.21 -14.27
N SER A 135 6.25 2.43 -14.84
CA SER A 135 4.86 2.85 -15.02
C SER A 135 3.92 1.68 -14.73
N TYR A 136 2.79 2.01 -14.08
CA TYR A 136 1.64 1.13 -13.87
C TYR A 136 0.42 1.82 -14.44
N SER A 137 -0.35 1.11 -15.27
CA SER A 137 -1.57 1.64 -15.87
C SER A 137 -2.75 0.71 -15.64
N TRP A 138 -3.94 1.29 -15.52
CA TRP A 138 -5.19 0.55 -15.33
C TRP A 138 -6.37 1.23 -16.01
N ARG A 139 -7.39 0.44 -16.38
CA ARG A 139 -8.64 0.97 -16.89
C ARG A 139 -9.73 0.85 -15.83
N PHE A 140 -10.30 1.99 -15.45
CA PHE A 140 -11.40 2.04 -14.49
C PHE A 140 -12.59 2.76 -15.13
N LYS A 141 -13.76 2.10 -15.21
CA LYS A 141 -14.97 2.64 -15.84
C LYS A 141 -14.73 3.24 -17.24
N GLY A 142 -13.88 2.59 -18.05
CA GLY A 142 -13.53 3.04 -19.39
C GLY A 142 -12.34 4.01 -19.47
N ASN A 143 -12.02 4.74 -18.41
CA ASN A 143 -10.92 5.69 -18.36
C ASN A 143 -9.57 4.99 -18.20
N LEU A 144 -8.57 5.42 -18.97
CA LEU A 144 -7.19 4.99 -18.80
C LEU A 144 -6.53 5.86 -17.72
N ASN A 145 -5.99 5.22 -16.71
CA ASN A 145 -5.28 5.84 -15.61
C ASN A 145 -3.86 5.29 -15.57
N PHE A 146 -2.91 6.06 -15.06
CA PHE A 146 -1.55 5.58 -14.84
C PHE A 146 -0.85 6.37 -13.73
N LEU A 147 0.12 5.72 -13.09
CA LEU A 147 1.21 6.36 -12.36
C LEU A 147 2.52 6.03 -13.06
N LYS A 148 3.43 6.97 -13.14
CA LYS A 148 4.77 6.75 -13.69
C LYS A 148 5.80 7.57 -12.95
N LEU A 149 7.02 7.08 -12.89
CA LEU A 149 8.18 7.80 -12.38
C LEU A 149 9.45 7.37 -13.10
N ALA A 150 10.45 8.26 -13.05
CA ALA A 150 11.81 7.97 -13.48
C ALA A 150 12.76 8.21 -12.31
N VAL A 151 13.67 7.27 -12.06
CA VAL A 151 14.70 7.35 -11.02
C VAL A 151 16.08 7.18 -11.62
N ARG A 152 17.11 7.78 -11.00
CA ARG A 152 18.50 7.69 -11.45
C ARG A 152 19.39 7.11 -10.36
N GLY A 153 20.53 6.58 -10.79
CA GLY A 153 21.58 6.06 -9.91
C GLY A 153 21.17 4.81 -9.13
N GLU A 154 21.88 4.53 -8.07
CA GLU A 154 21.69 3.34 -7.23
C GLU A 154 20.68 3.59 -6.10
N ALA A 155 19.97 2.52 -5.73
CA ALA A 155 19.10 2.56 -4.56
C ALA A 155 19.93 2.67 -3.27
N GLN A 156 19.45 3.51 -2.34
CA GLN A 156 20.11 3.74 -1.06
C GLN A 156 19.18 3.36 0.09
N PRO A 157 19.70 2.94 1.25
CA PRO A 157 18.91 2.80 2.45
C PRO A 157 18.23 4.14 2.81
N SER A 158 16.99 4.10 3.29
CA SER A 158 16.32 5.30 3.80
C SER A 158 17.08 5.83 5.03
N SER A 159 17.28 7.15 5.09
CA SER A 159 17.88 7.78 6.27
C SER A 159 16.91 7.76 7.45
N ALA A 160 17.43 7.58 8.66
CA ALA A 160 16.61 7.60 9.87
C ALA A 160 15.86 8.93 10.02
N GLY A 161 14.57 8.87 10.33
CA GLY A 161 13.67 10.02 10.46
C GLY A 161 13.24 10.66 9.13
N SER A 162 13.65 10.09 7.98
CA SER A 162 13.26 10.59 6.66
C SER A 162 11.81 10.26 6.30
N GLY A 163 11.25 11.00 5.34
CA GLY A 163 9.93 10.69 4.79
C GLY A 163 9.89 9.32 4.09
N GLN A 164 11.00 8.88 3.49
CA GLN A 164 11.08 7.55 2.88
C GLN A 164 10.96 6.46 3.94
N GLU A 165 11.69 6.58 5.06
CA GLU A 165 11.56 5.64 6.18
C GLU A 165 10.13 5.68 6.75
N PHE A 166 9.56 6.88 6.97
CA PHE A 166 8.19 6.99 7.43
C PHE A 166 7.21 6.24 6.51
N ILE A 167 7.32 6.36 5.21
CA ILE A 167 6.42 5.75 4.22
C ILE A 167 6.61 4.23 4.10
N THR A 168 7.84 3.73 4.24
CA THR A 168 8.16 2.31 4.00
C THR A 168 8.11 1.43 5.24
N GLU A 169 8.32 2.00 6.44
CA GLU A 169 8.47 1.23 7.69
C GLU A 169 7.14 1.08 8.44
N HIS A 170 6.12 0.55 7.73
CA HIS A 170 4.81 0.21 8.27
C HIS A 170 4.55 -1.28 8.10
N TYR A 171 4.66 -2.02 9.18
CA TYR A 171 4.66 -3.49 9.18
C TYR A 171 3.32 -4.11 9.55
N TRP A 172 2.24 -3.33 9.59
CA TRP A 172 0.89 -3.79 9.92
C TRP A 172 -0.11 -3.30 8.87
N GLY A 173 -1.19 -4.08 8.70
CA GLY A 173 -2.37 -3.65 7.97
C GLY A 173 -3.58 -3.61 8.89
N TYR A 174 -4.45 -2.64 8.68
CA TYR A 174 -5.67 -2.47 9.47
C TYR A 174 -6.87 -2.28 8.56
N THR A 175 -7.91 -3.08 8.76
CA THR A 175 -9.13 -2.99 7.96
C THR A 175 -10.36 -2.94 8.85
N ALA A 176 -11.19 -1.92 8.69
CA ALA A 176 -12.48 -1.81 9.39
C ALA A 176 -13.41 -2.95 8.96
N GLN A 177 -14.03 -3.61 9.92
CA GLN A 177 -14.97 -4.69 9.68
C GLN A 177 -16.41 -4.20 9.83
N ARG A 178 -17.35 -4.89 9.18
CA ARG A 178 -18.78 -4.53 9.20
C ARG A 178 -19.42 -4.59 10.59
N ASP A 179 -18.86 -5.36 11.49
CA ASP A 179 -19.30 -5.51 12.89
C ASP A 179 -18.68 -4.48 13.83
N GLY A 180 -17.97 -3.47 13.29
CA GLY A 180 -17.30 -2.44 14.07
C GLY A 180 -15.96 -2.86 14.66
N SER A 181 -15.53 -4.13 14.51
CA SER A 181 -14.18 -4.56 14.85
C SER A 181 -13.17 -4.08 13.81
N THR A 182 -11.89 -4.18 14.13
CA THR A 182 -10.79 -3.95 13.19
C THR A 182 -10.02 -5.24 13.00
N LEU A 183 -9.74 -5.61 11.75
CA LEU A 183 -8.80 -6.66 11.44
C LEU A 183 -7.38 -6.09 11.45
N GLU A 184 -6.49 -6.67 12.26
CA GLU A 184 -5.07 -6.35 12.31
C GLU A 184 -4.28 -7.53 11.77
N TYR A 185 -3.35 -7.29 10.84
CA TYR A 185 -2.45 -8.33 10.34
C TYR A 185 -1.03 -7.78 10.18
N GLN A 186 -0.05 -8.66 10.36
CA GLN A 186 1.36 -8.29 10.24
C GLN A 186 1.88 -8.59 8.83
N VAL A 187 2.68 -7.66 8.31
CA VAL A 187 3.44 -7.79 7.07
C VAL A 187 4.92 -7.70 7.41
N GLU A 188 5.67 -8.74 7.13
CA GLU A 188 7.09 -8.83 7.44
C GLU A 188 7.91 -8.63 6.17
N HIS A 189 8.82 -7.70 6.19
CA HIS A 189 9.82 -7.47 5.15
C HIS A 189 11.04 -6.75 5.74
N PRO A 190 12.23 -6.85 5.15
CA PRO A 190 13.36 -6.01 5.53
C PRO A 190 13.13 -4.55 5.11
N PRO A 191 13.83 -3.58 5.72
CA PRO A 191 13.87 -2.21 5.22
C PRO A 191 14.26 -2.18 3.73
N TRP A 192 13.55 -1.37 2.94
CA TRP A 192 13.78 -1.30 1.50
C TRP A 192 14.76 -0.19 1.14
N ARG A 193 15.62 -0.46 0.18
CA ARG A 193 16.40 0.56 -0.48
C ARG A 193 15.52 1.32 -1.46
N VAL A 194 15.73 2.64 -1.55
CA VAL A 194 14.91 3.54 -2.36
C VAL A 194 15.76 4.40 -3.28
N ARG A 195 15.16 4.86 -4.37
CA ARG A 195 15.71 5.87 -5.27
C ARG A 195 14.68 6.98 -5.40
N GLU A 196 15.08 8.23 -5.13
CA GLU A 196 14.21 9.39 -5.33
C GLU A 196 13.86 9.55 -6.81
N ALA A 197 12.62 9.94 -7.07
CA ALA A 197 12.17 10.18 -8.42
C ALA A 197 12.69 11.53 -8.94
N ALA A 198 13.32 11.51 -10.11
CA ALA A 198 13.64 12.71 -10.86
C ALA A 198 12.36 13.32 -11.49
N THR A 199 11.42 12.46 -11.88
CA THR A 199 10.09 12.86 -12.36
C THR A 199 9.05 11.87 -11.83
N ALA A 200 7.84 12.37 -11.53
CA ALA A 200 6.69 11.55 -11.13
C ALA A 200 5.40 12.17 -11.67
N GLU A 201 4.49 11.33 -12.12
CA GLU A 201 3.20 11.75 -12.65
C GLU A 201 2.11 10.75 -12.27
N LEU A 202 0.98 11.27 -11.82
CA LEU A 202 -0.28 10.55 -11.67
C LEU A 202 -1.28 11.15 -12.65
N ASN A 203 -1.82 10.34 -13.54
CA ASN A 203 -2.97 10.69 -14.36
C ASN A 203 -4.10 9.73 -13.99
N CYS A 204 -5.10 10.23 -13.29
CA CYS A 204 -6.15 9.40 -12.73
C CYS A 204 -7.49 10.14 -12.68
N ASP A 205 -8.55 9.46 -13.06
CA ASP A 205 -9.92 9.86 -12.73
C ASP A 205 -10.13 9.67 -11.22
N ILE A 206 -9.68 10.65 -10.44
CA ILE A 206 -9.66 10.57 -8.97
C ILE A 206 -11.06 10.40 -8.39
N PRO A 207 -12.09 11.18 -8.81
CA PRO A 207 -13.45 11.00 -8.33
C PRO A 207 -13.98 9.60 -8.62
N GLY A 208 -13.78 9.11 -9.83
CA GLY A 208 -14.21 7.78 -10.25
C GLY A 208 -13.48 6.65 -9.51
N CYS A 209 -12.16 6.76 -9.36
CA CYS A 209 -11.33 5.73 -8.73
C CYS A 209 -11.40 5.74 -7.21
N TYR A 210 -11.30 6.92 -6.57
CA TYR A 210 -11.04 7.04 -5.14
C TYR A 210 -12.11 7.85 -4.39
N GLY A 211 -12.96 8.60 -5.09
CA GLY A 211 -13.99 9.47 -4.55
C GLY A 211 -13.60 10.96 -4.54
N GLU A 212 -14.61 11.81 -4.56
CA GLU A 212 -14.47 13.29 -4.63
C GLU A 212 -13.58 13.86 -3.53
N ALA A 213 -13.67 13.31 -2.32
CA ALA A 213 -12.94 13.80 -1.15
C ALA A 213 -11.40 13.81 -1.34
N PHE A 214 -10.86 12.93 -2.19
CA PHE A 214 -9.44 12.84 -2.45
C PHE A 214 -8.95 13.77 -3.57
N GLY A 215 -9.87 14.47 -4.26
CA GLY A 215 -9.55 15.36 -5.38
C GLY A 215 -8.56 16.46 -5.01
N ALA A 216 -8.78 17.16 -3.91
CA ALA A 216 -7.91 18.23 -3.47
C ALA A 216 -6.47 17.77 -3.15
N ALA A 217 -6.31 16.56 -2.61
CA ALA A 217 -5.03 16.01 -2.25
C ALA A 217 -4.25 15.42 -3.44
N LEU A 218 -4.94 14.78 -4.41
CA LEU A 218 -4.30 14.02 -5.49
C LEU A 218 -4.18 14.80 -6.83
N ASN A 219 -4.87 15.94 -6.99
CA ASN A 219 -4.77 16.78 -8.18
C ASN A 219 -3.61 17.80 -8.14
N VAL A 220 -2.70 17.65 -7.18
CA VAL A 220 -1.49 18.46 -7.02
C VAL A 220 -0.26 17.58 -7.24
N PRO A 221 0.92 18.15 -7.50
CA PRO A 221 2.16 17.37 -7.53
C PRO A 221 2.38 16.62 -6.21
N PRO A 222 2.91 15.39 -6.23
CA PRO A 222 3.23 14.67 -5.00
C PRO A 222 4.28 15.42 -4.17
N ARG A 223 4.14 15.38 -2.86
CA ARG A 223 5.12 15.96 -1.93
C ARG A 223 6.48 15.27 -2.01
N SER A 224 6.46 13.97 -2.25
CA SER A 224 7.64 13.15 -2.57
C SER A 224 7.24 11.98 -3.44
N ALA A 225 8.19 11.51 -4.25
CA ALA A 225 8.02 10.27 -5.01
C ALA A 225 9.34 9.51 -5.03
N PHE A 226 9.27 8.18 -4.99
CA PHE A 226 10.44 7.32 -5.05
C PHE A 226 10.08 5.92 -5.52
N LEU A 227 11.10 5.18 -5.96
CA LEU A 227 11.02 3.78 -6.30
C LEU A 227 11.71 2.96 -5.20
N ALA A 228 10.97 2.11 -4.50
CA ALA A 228 11.55 1.12 -3.62
C ALA A 228 11.81 -0.20 -4.37
N GLU A 229 12.94 -0.85 -4.09
CA GLU A 229 13.31 -2.12 -4.74
C GLU A 229 12.34 -3.25 -4.38
N GLY A 230 11.85 -3.21 -3.14
CA GLY A 230 11.03 -4.26 -2.58
C GLY A 230 11.85 -5.49 -2.17
N SER A 231 11.13 -6.51 -1.70
CA SER A 231 11.74 -7.74 -1.16
C SER A 231 10.76 -8.91 -1.17
N ALA A 232 11.21 -10.05 -0.69
CA ALA A 232 10.30 -11.08 -0.19
C ALA A 232 9.50 -10.52 0.99
N VAL A 233 8.21 -10.89 1.05
CA VAL A 233 7.28 -10.47 2.09
C VAL A 233 6.51 -11.67 2.64
N THR A 234 6.16 -11.59 3.91
CA THR A 234 5.28 -12.56 4.57
C THR A 234 4.11 -11.81 5.20
N VAL A 235 2.90 -12.17 4.82
CA VAL A 235 1.67 -11.66 5.46
C VAL A 235 1.14 -12.73 6.41
N ARG A 236 0.96 -12.37 7.67
CA ARG A 236 0.41 -13.26 8.69
C ARG A 236 -1.11 -13.19 8.73
N LYS A 237 -1.73 -14.26 9.21
CA LYS A 237 -3.18 -14.32 9.37
C LYS A 237 -3.66 -13.20 10.31
N GLY A 238 -4.66 -12.46 9.86
CA GLY A 238 -5.25 -11.37 10.62
C GLY A 238 -5.98 -11.81 11.88
N VAL A 239 -5.97 -10.93 12.88
CA VAL A 239 -6.67 -11.08 14.15
C VAL A 239 -7.65 -9.93 14.31
N ARG A 240 -8.88 -10.23 14.72
CA ARG A 240 -9.87 -9.19 15.05
C ARG A 240 -9.57 -8.55 16.39
N ILE A 241 -9.57 -7.25 16.41
CA ILE A 241 -9.46 -6.43 17.61
C ILE A 241 -10.75 -5.67 17.83
N PHE A 242 -11.22 -5.68 19.05
CA PHE A 242 -12.40 -4.94 19.49
C PHE A 242 -11.90 -3.80 20.37
N SER A 243 -12.16 -2.57 19.99
CA SER A 243 -11.98 -1.42 20.86
C SER A 243 -13.24 -1.25 21.69
N SER A 244 -13.09 -0.97 22.98
CA SER A 244 -14.24 -0.52 23.79
C SER A 244 -14.90 0.69 23.10
N PRO A 245 -16.23 0.78 23.04
CA PRO A 245 -16.88 1.96 22.51
C PRO A 245 -16.37 3.19 23.28
N LYS A 246 -16.09 4.27 22.53
CA LYS A 246 -15.73 5.58 23.11
C LYS A 246 -16.93 6.18 23.76
#